data_8e345cec338c400d6dbae08e0e005326
#
_entry.id   8e345cec338c400d6dbae08e0e005326
#
_cell.length_a   1.000
_cell.length_b   1.000
_cell.length_c   1.000
_cell.angle_alpha   90.00
_cell.angle_beta   90.00
_cell.angle_gamma   90.00
#
_symmetry.space_group_name_H-M   'P 1'
#
loop_
_entity.id
_entity.type
_entity.pdbx_description
1 polymer ?
#
loop_
_entity_poly.entity_id
_entity_poly.type
_entity_poly.pdbx_seq_one_letter_code
_entity_poly.pdbx_strand_id
1 'polypeptide(L)'
;MPELNVKVGLIGKLDMLKFKNMSKVREKAIQAAPAEEISGVFPVNENAKALHPDCLELVIDSIISRNAAKTFILKRADGKPLPYFRAGQYISLKLPMEGSQVTRSYSICSSPKEALEGSYAITVRSNPGGFVADRLLQEKKQGDTVIASAPQGFFYYEDLRDAKHVVGLAGGSGITPFLSMARALTDGIEDFTLTLLYGSRTEEEILFRGELDEIARVCPKVDVIHVLSDEEKEGFEQGFITAEMIRKYAPEAEEYSVFLCGPEAMYRFLKPEIEKLGLPERLFRRKLIDVTKTPWECEGYPEEIKGSTFTILVKQGPQEWSVPASADEPVLVAVERAGIKAASRCRAGECGWCRSRLLSGTVFIPKENEMRRWADVHYGYIHPCCSFPTSDLVLEIPGEFY
;
A
#
# COMPACT_ATOMS: atom_id res chain seq x y z
N MET A 1 -30.43 -9.42 -10.89
CA MET A 1 -29.17 -9.60 -11.67
C MET A 1 -29.48 -9.17 -13.10
N PRO A 2 -28.69 -8.32 -13.74
CA PRO A 2 -28.86 -8.11 -15.16
C PRO A 2 -28.52 -9.43 -15.87
N GLU A 3 -29.48 -9.98 -16.62
CA GLU A 3 -29.23 -11.14 -17.48
C GLU A 3 -28.22 -10.76 -18.53
N LEU A 4 -27.02 -11.37 -18.45
CA LEU A 4 -25.99 -11.23 -19.46
C LEU A 4 -26.44 -11.99 -20.73
N ASN A 5 -27.02 -11.29 -21.65
CA ASN A 5 -27.49 -11.85 -22.92
C ASN A 5 -26.30 -11.92 -23.91
N VAL A 6 -25.46 -12.95 -23.75
CA VAL A 6 -24.29 -13.16 -24.64
C VAL A 6 -24.76 -13.84 -25.91
N LYS A 7 -24.82 -13.12 -27.02
CA LYS A 7 -25.03 -13.69 -28.36
C LYS A 7 -23.78 -14.42 -28.81
N VAL A 8 -23.77 -15.74 -28.68
CA VAL A 8 -22.67 -16.59 -29.12
C VAL A 8 -22.87 -16.93 -30.61
N GLY A 9 -21.96 -16.45 -31.46
CA GLY A 9 -21.94 -16.78 -32.90
C GLY A 9 -21.62 -18.26 -33.17
N LEU A 10 -21.73 -18.68 -34.46
CA LEU A 10 -21.52 -20.07 -34.86
C LEU A 10 -20.15 -20.62 -34.46
N ILE A 11 -19.09 -19.81 -34.56
CA ILE A 11 -17.73 -20.15 -34.17
C ILE A 11 -17.66 -20.39 -32.65
N GLY A 12 -18.26 -19.52 -31.83
CA GLY A 12 -18.29 -19.68 -30.38
C GLY A 12 -19.06 -20.93 -29.93
N LYS A 13 -20.11 -21.34 -30.67
CA LYS A 13 -20.80 -22.62 -30.40
C LYS A 13 -19.92 -23.84 -30.69
N LEU A 14 -19.10 -23.78 -31.76
CA LEU A 14 -18.11 -24.82 -32.08
C LEU A 14 -17.01 -24.89 -31.02
N ASP A 15 -16.56 -23.75 -30.50
CA ASP A 15 -15.56 -23.70 -29.43
C ASP A 15 -16.12 -24.20 -28.09
N MET A 16 -17.39 -23.96 -27.79
CA MET A 16 -18.07 -24.56 -26.64
C MET A 16 -18.16 -26.09 -26.75
N LEU A 17 -18.40 -26.63 -27.96
CA LEU A 17 -18.40 -28.06 -28.20
C LEU A 17 -16.98 -28.67 -28.05
N LYS A 18 -15.95 -27.99 -28.55
CA LYS A 18 -14.56 -28.39 -28.34
C LYS A 18 -14.20 -28.37 -26.85
N PHE A 19 -14.59 -27.33 -26.11
CA PHE A 19 -14.37 -27.23 -24.68
C PHE A 19 -15.02 -28.37 -23.91
N LYS A 20 -16.28 -28.71 -24.25
CA LYS A 20 -17.02 -29.84 -23.65
C LYS A 20 -16.35 -31.19 -23.95
N ASN A 21 -15.71 -31.31 -25.10
CA ASN A 21 -14.93 -32.51 -25.48
C ASN A 21 -13.56 -32.54 -24.77
N MET A 22 -12.91 -31.40 -24.59
CA MET A 22 -11.66 -31.28 -23.82
C MET A 22 -11.84 -31.70 -22.36
N SER A 23 -12.96 -31.37 -21.71
CA SER A 23 -13.21 -31.79 -20.33
C SER A 23 -13.29 -33.32 -20.22
N LYS A 24 -13.95 -33.98 -21.17
CA LYS A 24 -14.03 -35.46 -21.22
C LYS A 24 -12.67 -36.13 -21.49
N VAL A 25 -11.85 -35.52 -22.38
CA VAL A 25 -10.48 -36.00 -22.64
C VAL A 25 -9.62 -35.87 -21.40
N ARG A 26 -9.72 -34.72 -20.71
CA ARG A 26 -8.99 -34.47 -19.48
C ARG A 26 -9.42 -35.41 -18.34
N GLU A 27 -10.70 -35.65 -18.22
CA GLU A 27 -11.25 -36.58 -17.22
C GLU A 27 -10.75 -38.02 -17.43
N LYS A 28 -10.73 -38.49 -18.69
CA LYS A 28 -10.12 -39.77 -19.05
C LYS A 28 -8.60 -39.82 -18.76
N ALA A 29 -7.89 -38.73 -19.04
CA ALA A 29 -6.46 -38.64 -18.74
C ALA A 29 -6.21 -38.67 -17.22
N ILE A 30 -7.04 -38.02 -16.41
CA ILE A 30 -6.95 -38.05 -14.95
C ILE A 30 -7.21 -39.43 -14.41
N GLN A 31 -8.25 -40.13 -14.95
CA GLN A 31 -8.58 -41.50 -14.54
C GLN A 31 -7.52 -42.53 -14.94
N ALA A 32 -6.82 -42.29 -16.03
CA ALA A 32 -5.75 -43.16 -16.53
C ALA A 32 -4.38 -42.83 -15.90
N ALA A 33 -4.27 -41.73 -15.17
CA ALA A 33 -3.01 -41.35 -14.53
C ALA A 33 -2.65 -42.35 -13.42
N PRO A 34 -1.38 -42.77 -13.32
CA PRO A 34 -0.95 -43.66 -12.23
C PRO A 34 -1.20 -43.00 -10.88
N ALA A 35 -1.64 -43.77 -9.88
CA ALA A 35 -1.82 -43.32 -8.51
C ALA A 35 -0.43 -43.22 -7.79
N GLU A 36 0.51 -42.52 -8.37
CA GLU A 36 1.79 -42.25 -7.72
C GLU A 36 1.62 -41.08 -6.75
N GLU A 37 2.26 -41.19 -5.59
CA GLU A 37 2.37 -40.05 -4.68
C GLU A 37 3.09 -38.91 -5.41
N ILE A 38 2.37 -37.80 -5.55
CA ILE A 38 2.97 -36.58 -6.10
C ILE A 38 4.04 -36.11 -5.11
N SER A 39 5.28 -36.00 -5.56
CA SER A 39 6.34 -35.38 -4.77
C SER A 39 5.82 -34.05 -4.20
N GLY A 40 5.88 -33.88 -2.87
CA GLY A 40 5.45 -32.66 -2.21
C GLY A 40 6.32 -31.43 -2.53
N VAL A 41 7.42 -31.63 -3.28
CA VAL A 41 8.37 -30.57 -3.63
C VAL A 41 8.30 -30.28 -5.12
N PHE A 42 7.78 -29.11 -5.44
CA PHE A 42 7.71 -28.61 -6.81
C PHE A 42 8.70 -27.46 -6.98
N PRO A 43 9.73 -27.57 -7.87
CA PRO A 43 10.74 -26.52 -8.05
C PRO A 43 10.14 -25.13 -8.33
N VAL A 44 9.03 -25.08 -9.07
CA VAL A 44 8.32 -23.81 -9.35
C VAL A 44 7.76 -23.19 -8.07
N ASN A 45 7.18 -23.99 -7.18
CA ASN A 45 6.64 -23.50 -5.91
C ASN A 45 7.77 -23.07 -4.97
N GLU A 46 8.87 -23.79 -4.93
CA GLU A 46 10.04 -23.41 -4.11
C GLU A 46 10.67 -22.11 -4.62
N ASN A 47 10.80 -21.96 -5.94
CA ASN A 47 11.24 -20.70 -6.53
C ASN A 47 10.25 -19.55 -6.23
N ALA A 48 8.94 -19.80 -6.32
CA ALA A 48 7.93 -18.80 -5.97
C ALA A 48 8.02 -18.39 -4.50
N LYS A 49 8.21 -19.33 -3.57
CA LYS A 49 8.41 -19.03 -2.15
C LYS A 49 9.71 -18.24 -1.90
N ALA A 50 10.78 -18.52 -2.65
CA ALA A 50 12.02 -17.78 -2.54
C ALA A 50 11.89 -16.33 -3.04
N LEU A 51 11.17 -16.13 -4.14
CA LEU A 51 10.94 -14.81 -4.74
C LEU A 51 9.85 -14.01 -4.00
N HIS A 52 8.85 -14.68 -3.46
CA HIS A 52 7.68 -14.08 -2.80
C HIS A 52 7.40 -14.75 -1.45
N PRO A 53 8.31 -14.68 -0.48
CA PRO A 53 8.10 -15.27 0.84
C PRO A 53 6.91 -14.60 1.55
N ASP A 54 6.15 -15.38 2.32
CA ASP A 54 5.03 -14.85 3.11
C ASP A 54 5.48 -13.87 4.19
N CYS A 55 6.64 -14.14 4.78
CA CYS A 55 7.29 -13.26 5.75
C CYS A 55 8.81 -13.30 5.62
N LEU A 56 9.44 -12.22 6.07
CA LEU A 56 10.87 -12.02 6.15
C LEU A 56 11.23 -11.72 7.60
N GLU A 57 12.19 -12.43 8.14
CA GLU A 57 12.86 -12.04 9.37
C GLU A 57 14.05 -11.14 9.01
N LEU A 58 13.96 -9.88 9.42
CA LEU A 58 14.93 -8.84 9.09
C LEU A 58 15.63 -8.36 10.35
N VAL A 59 16.96 -8.14 10.26
CA VAL A 59 17.77 -7.51 11.29
C VAL A 59 17.99 -6.05 10.92
N ILE A 60 17.89 -5.17 11.90
CA ILE A 60 18.28 -3.76 11.76
C ILE A 60 19.81 -3.68 11.74
N ASP A 61 20.37 -3.52 10.54
CA ASP A 61 21.81 -3.41 10.33
C ASP A 61 22.36 -2.06 10.83
N SER A 62 21.65 -0.99 10.54
CA SER A 62 22.01 0.34 11.00
C SER A 62 20.79 1.28 11.04
N ILE A 63 20.93 2.39 11.77
CA ILE A 63 19.89 3.41 11.94
C ILE A 63 20.52 4.77 11.65
N ILE A 64 19.92 5.52 10.73
CA ILE A 64 20.32 6.87 10.38
C ILE A 64 19.29 7.85 10.94
N SER A 65 19.70 8.68 11.87
CA SER A 65 18.84 9.74 12.44
C SER A 65 18.68 10.90 11.45
N ARG A 66 17.44 11.38 11.31
CA ARG A 66 17.05 12.51 10.46
C ARG A 66 16.01 13.32 11.22
N ASN A 67 16.25 14.55 11.59
CA ASN A 67 15.29 15.41 12.31
C ASN A 67 14.18 14.63 13.06
N ALA A 68 12.93 14.68 12.60
CA ALA A 68 11.79 13.98 13.18
C ALA A 68 11.59 12.54 12.64
N ALA A 69 12.63 11.91 12.05
CA ALA A 69 12.55 10.60 11.43
C ALA A 69 13.82 9.78 11.67
N LYS A 70 13.71 8.45 11.52
CA LYS A 70 14.86 7.55 11.42
C LYS A 70 14.73 6.66 10.19
N THR A 71 15.83 6.46 9.50
CA THR A 71 15.94 5.46 8.42
C THR A 71 16.57 4.22 9.00
N PHE A 72 15.90 3.09 8.82
CA PHE A 72 16.34 1.77 9.24
C PHE A 72 16.84 1.01 8.01
N ILE A 73 18.09 0.58 8.05
CA ILE A 73 18.67 -0.33 7.05
C ILE A 73 18.45 -1.75 7.53
N LEU A 74 17.80 -2.55 6.72
CA LEU A 74 17.32 -3.89 7.06
C LEU A 74 17.99 -4.94 6.18
N LYS A 75 18.47 -6.02 6.79
CA LYS A 75 19.04 -7.19 6.10
C LYS A 75 18.32 -8.46 6.53
N ARG A 76 18.37 -9.51 5.75
CA ARG A 76 17.79 -10.79 6.18
C ARG A 76 18.60 -11.41 7.31
N ALA A 77 17.90 -11.89 8.35
CA ALA A 77 18.51 -12.55 9.51
C ALA A 77 19.21 -13.88 9.11
N ASP A 78 18.68 -14.58 8.11
CA ASP A 78 19.22 -15.86 7.61
C ASP A 78 20.34 -15.70 6.55
N GLY A 79 20.73 -14.46 6.22
CA GLY A 79 21.77 -14.14 5.24
C GLY A 79 21.44 -14.45 3.79
N LYS A 80 20.21 -14.90 3.49
CA LYS A 80 19.79 -15.15 2.11
C LYS A 80 19.53 -13.83 1.36
N PRO A 81 19.51 -13.84 0.02
CA PRO A 81 19.14 -12.67 -0.77
C PRO A 81 17.75 -12.13 -0.37
N LEU A 82 17.60 -10.82 -0.40
CA LEU A 82 16.31 -10.17 -0.28
C LEU A 82 15.50 -10.34 -1.57
N PRO A 83 14.16 -10.50 -1.49
CA PRO A 83 13.31 -10.43 -2.66
C PRO A 83 13.50 -9.10 -3.41
N TYR A 84 13.61 -9.17 -4.74
CA TYR A 84 13.61 -7.97 -5.57
C TYR A 84 12.28 -7.23 -5.45
N PHE A 85 12.32 -5.90 -5.60
CA PHE A 85 11.12 -5.08 -5.55
C PHE A 85 11.16 -4.01 -6.67
N ARG A 86 10.01 -3.44 -6.98
CA ARG A 86 9.90 -2.28 -7.87
C ARG A 86 9.90 -0.99 -7.05
N ALA A 87 10.61 0.03 -7.53
CA ALA A 87 10.69 1.32 -6.85
C ALA A 87 9.30 1.91 -6.58
N GLY A 88 9.00 2.21 -5.30
CA GLY A 88 7.68 2.65 -4.84
C GLY A 88 6.88 1.61 -4.06
N GLN A 89 7.28 0.34 -4.08
CA GLN A 89 6.69 -0.71 -3.24
C GLN A 89 7.00 -0.51 -1.75
N TYR A 90 6.31 -1.26 -0.90
CA TYR A 90 6.44 -1.20 0.56
C TYR A 90 6.56 -2.59 1.16
N ILE A 91 7.08 -2.66 2.38
CA ILE A 91 6.97 -3.81 3.26
C ILE A 91 6.05 -3.48 4.43
N SER A 92 5.40 -4.51 5.01
CA SER A 92 4.56 -4.35 6.20
C SER A 92 5.26 -5.00 7.38
N LEU A 93 5.63 -4.19 8.37
CA LEU A 93 6.23 -4.70 9.61
C LEU A 93 5.14 -5.24 10.53
N LYS A 94 5.34 -6.45 11.06
CA LYS A 94 4.53 -7.05 12.13
C LYS A 94 5.18 -6.70 13.47
N LEU A 95 4.44 -6.03 14.32
CA LEU A 95 4.94 -5.52 15.59
C LEU A 95 4.13 -6.11 16.72
N PRO A 96 4.77 -6.88 17.63
CA PRO A 96 4.11 -7.34 18.84
C PRO A 96 3.82 -6.13 19.73
N MET A 97 2.60 -6.02 20.21
CA MET A 97 2.12 -5.00 21.12
C MET A 97 1.44 -5.71 22.27
N GLU A 98 1.37 -5.10 23.44
CA GLU A 98 0.79 -5.69 24.68
C GLU A 98 -0.48 -6.52 24.43
N GLY A 99 -0.33 -7.84 24.39
CA GLY A 99 -1.42 -8.79 24.15
C GLY A 99 -1.96 -8.83 22.69
N SER A 100 -1.37 -8.07 21.76
CA SER A 100 -1.82 -7.96 20.37
C SER A 100 -0.66 -7.98 19.37
N GLN A 101 -0.99 -8.03 18.09
CA GLN A 101 -0.04 -7.88 16.98
C GLN A 101 -0.60 -6.87 16.00
N VAL A 102 0.13 -5.80 15.75
CA VAL A 102 -0.26 -4.78 14.78
C VAL A 102 0.69 -4.78 13.59
N THR A 103 0.18 -4.39 12.45
CA THR A 103 0.96 -4.27 11.21
C THR A 103 1.00 -2.82 10.75
N ARG A 104 2.15 -2.36 10.26
CA ARG A 104 2.29 -1.05 9.60
C ARG A 104 3.12 -1.16 8.34
N SER A 105 2.65 -0.51 7.30
CA SER A 105 3.32 -0.46 6.00
C SER A 105 4.32 0.70 5.94
N TYR A 106 5.50 0.42 5.41
CA TYR A 106 6.55 1.41 5.16
C TYR A 106 7.07 1.25 3.75
N SER A 107 7.05 2.34 2.96
CA SER A 107 7.66 2.34 1.63
C SER A 107 9.14 2.02 1.75
N ILE A 108 9.63 1.17 0.87
CA ILE A 108 11.07 0.95 0.72
C ILE A 108 11.62 2.20 0.05
N CYS A 109 12.56 2.88 0.69
CA CYS A 109 13.17 4.11 0.17
C CYS A 109 14.57 3.89 -0.43
N SER A 110 15.15 2.67 -0.30
CA SER A 110 16.35 2.26 -1.03
C SER A 110 16.05 2.03 -2.51
N SER A 111 17.09 1.96 -3.33
CA SER A 111 16.98 1.49 -4.71
C SER A 111 16.69 -0.01 -4.77
N PRO A 112 15.98 -0.51 -5.80
CA PRO A 112 15.91 -1.95 -6.07
C PRO A 112 17.27 -2.63 -6.24
N LYS A 113 18.32 -1.90 -6.65
CA LYS A 113 19.69 -2.38 -6.72
C LYS A 113 20.24 -2.76 -5.34
N GLU A 114 19.98 -1.93 -4.32
CA GLU A 114 20.41 -2.21 -2.95
C GLU A 114 19.78 -3.51 -2.40
N ALA A 115 18.59 -3.89 -2.87
CA ALA A 115 17.99 -5.18 -2.53
C ALA A 115 18.81 -6.37 -3.06
N LEU A 116 19.37 -6.25 -4.26
CA LEU A 116 20.29 -7.26 -4.82
C LEU A 116 21.62 -7.30 -4.06
N GLU A 117 22.00 -6.20 -3.44
CA GLU A 117 23.16 -6.07 -2.55
C GLU A 117 22.86 -6.52 -1.11
N GLY A 118 21.61 -6.91 -0.82
CA GLY A 118 21.18 -7.53 0.42
C GLY A 118 20.61 -6.58 1.48
N SER A 119 20.19 -5.36 1.11
CA SER A 119 19.59 -4.42 2.06
C SER A 119 18.31 -3.75 1.55
N TYR A 120 17.37 -3.48 2.48
CA TYR A 120 16.28 -2.53 2.31
C TYR A 120 16.49 -1.33 3.21
N ALA A 121 16.00 -0.17 2.81
CA ALA A 121 15.86 0.97 3.69
C ALA A 121 14.38 1.37 3.82
N ILE A 122 13.93 1.61 5.05
CA ILE A 122 12.64 2.23 5.33
C ILE A 122 12.83 3.43 6.23
N THR A 123 11.97 4.44 6.09
CA THR A 123 12.03 5.63 6.94
C THR A 123 10.74 5.79 7.73
N VAL A 124 10.89 5.91 9.04
CA VAL A 124 9.81 6.10 10.00
C VAL A 124 9.89 7.53 10.52
N ARG A 125 8.83 8.31 10.32
CA ARG A 125 8.69 9.66 10.88
C ARG A 125 7.87 9.60 12.15
N SER A 126 8.28 10.35 13.19
CA SER A 126 7.46 10.57 14.37
C SER A 126 6.16 11.26 13.98
N ASN A 127 5.08 10.78 14.56
CA ASN A 127 3.76 11.39 14.42
C ASN A 127 3.23 11.60 15.84
N PRO A 128 3.07 12.84 16.33
CA PRO A 128 2.60 13.12 17.68
C PRO A 128 1.35 12.31 18.03
N GLY A 129 1.42 11.48 19.08
CA GLY A 129 0.38 10.51 19.44
C GLY A 129 0.37 9.23 18.56
N GLY A 130 1.39 9.01 17.77
CA GLY A 130 1.59 7.82 16.93
C GLY A 130 2.03 6.62 17.73
N PHE A 131 1.10 5.74 18.09
CA PHE A 131 1.34 4.56 18.92
C PHE A 131 2.46 3.62 18.40
N VAL A 132 2.51 3.35 17.09
CA VAL A 132 3.46 2.39 16.50
C VAL A 132 4.76 3.06 16.06
N ALA A 133 4.67 4.22 15.40
CA ALA A 133 5.85 4.92 14.90
C ALA A 133 6.77 5.36 16.04
N ASP A 134 6.20 5.96 17.09
CA ASP A 134 6.98 6.43 18.25
C ASP A 134 7.67 5.26 18.97
N ARG A 135 6.99 4.11 19.09
CA ARG A 135 7.59 2.91 19.68
C ARG A 135 8.75 2.37 18.85
N LEU A 136 8.61 2.31 17.52
CA LEU A 136 9.72 1.94 16.63
C LEU A 136 10.92 2.87 16.79
N LEU A 137 10.66 4.17 16.87
CA LEU A 137 11.71 5.18 16.99
C LEU A 137 12.41 5.16 18.34
N GLN A 138 11.71 4.80 19.42
CA GLN A 138 12.24 4.80 20.79
C GLN A 138 12.87 3.47 21.20
N GLU A 139 12.24 2.35 20.86
CA GLU A 139 12.61 1.03 21.38
C GLU A 139 13.57 0.29 20.45
N LYS A 140 13.46 0.43 19.11
CA LYS A 140 14.24 -0.36 18.17
C LYS A 140 15.66 0.16 18.00
N LYS A 141 16.62 -0.79 18.08
CA LYS A 141 18.06 -0.55 18.02
C LYS A 141 18.71 -1.41 16.93
N GLN A 142 19.94 -1.05 16.57
CA GLN A 142 20.78 -1.88 15.72
C GLN A 142 20.95 -3.27 16.33
N GLY A 143 20.83 -4.31 15.52
CA GLY A 143 20.85 -5.72 15.91
C GLY A 143 19.48 -6.31 16.26
N ASP A 144 18.46 -5.49 16.46
CA ASP A 144 17.10 -6.00 16.73
C ASP A 144 16.49 -6.63 15.47
N THR A 145 15.65 -7.64 15.71
CA THR A 145 14.90 -8.31 14.65
C THR A 145 13.52 -7.70 14.48
N VAL A 146 13.02 -7.70 13.27
CA VAL A 146 11.64 -7.35 12.91
C VAL A 146 11.10 -8.35 11.89
N ILE A 147 9.82 -8.67 11.99
CA ILE A 147 9.13 -9.51 11.00
C ILE A 147 8.45 -8.59 9.99
N ALA A 148 8.68 -8.84 8.72
CA ALA A 148 8.11 -8.07 7.63
C ALA A 148 7.42 -8.96 6.60
N SER A 149 6.49 -8.39 5.82
CA SER A 149 6.04 -9.02 4.57
C SER A 149 7.14 -8.93 3.51
N ALA A 150 7.05 -9.75 2.45
CA ALA A 150 7.75 -9.44 1.22
C ALA A 150 7.30 -8.07 0.66
N PRO A 151 8.07 -7.45 -0.28
CA PRO A 151 7.67 -6.24 -0.98
C PRO A 151 6.34 -6.40 -1.70
N GLN A 152 5.49 -5.36 -1.64
CA GLN A 152 4.15 -5.37 -2.23
C GLN A 152 3.65 -3.95 -2.54
N GLY A 153 2.48 -3.87 -3.18
CA GLY A 153 1.87 -2.61 -3.59
C GLY A 153 2.06 -2.31 -5.07
N PHE A 154 1.20 -1.45 -5.61
CA PHE A 154 1.11 -1.13 -7.04
C PHE A 154 1.53 0.30 -7.38
N PHE A 155 2.09 1.01 -6.41
CA PHE A 155 2.58 2.38 -6.58
C PHE A 155 4.01 2.36 -7.13
N TYR A 156 4.15 1.95 -8.39
CA TYR A 156 5.40 1.92 -9.14
C TYR A 156 5.11 2.26 -10.60
N TYR A 157 6.12 2.71 -11.32
CA TYR A 157 6.02 3.00 -12.74
C TYR A 157 5.77 1.72 -13.56
N GLU A 158 4.84 1.77 -14.52
CA GLU A 158 4.51 0.67 -15.42
C GLU A 158 4.36 1.21 -16.84
N ASP A 159 5.28 0.91 -17.74
CA ASP A 159 5.37 1.46 -19.08
C ASP A 159 4.15 1.16 -19.99
N LEU A 160 3.40 0.08 -19.72
CA LEU A 160 2.16 -0.23 -20.43
C LEU A 160 0.96 0.62 -19.97
N ARG A 161 1.08 1.33 -18.86
CA ARG A 161 0.00 2.06 -18.21
C ARG A 161 0.30 3.53 -18.05
N ASP A 162 1.51 3.84 -17.65
CA ASP A 162 1.95 5.19 -17.28
C ASP A 162 2.65 5.89 -18.45
N ALA A 163 2.55 7.20 -18.50
CA ALA A 163 3.33 8.00 -19.41
C ALA A 163 4.83 7.98 -19.03
N LYS A 164 5.70 8.17 -20.01
CA LYS A 164 7.16 8.22 -19.82
C LYS A 164 7.61 9.37 -18.91
N HIS A 165 6.78 10.40 -18.76
CA HIS A 165 7.00 11.47 -17.80
C HIS A 165 6.07 11.30 -16.60
N VAL A 166 6.66 11.26 -15.40
CA VAL A 166 5.94 11.16 -14.12
C VAL A 166 6.11 12.47 -13.36
N VAL A 167 5.00 13.10 -13.01
CA VAL A 167 4.96 14.20 -12.06
C VAL A 167 4.63 13.64 -10.69
N GLY A 168 5.63 13.60 -9.82
CA GLY A 168 5.52 13.12 -8.44
C GLY A 168 5.06 14.24 -7.51
N LEU A 169 3.99 14.01 -6.75
CA LEU A 169 3.49 14.93 -5.72
C LEU A 169 3.74 14.29 -4.36
N ALA A 170 4.76 14.75 -3.66
CA ALA A 170 5.15 14.22 -2.36
C ALA A 170 4.83 15.19 -1.23
N GLY A 171 4.39 14.67 -0.06
CA GLY A 171 4.21 15.45 1.16
C GLY A 171 4.83 14.76 2.37
N GLY A 172 5.74 15.44 3.06
CA GLY A 172 6.38 14.93 4.28
C GLY A 172 7.02 13.57 4.07
N SER A 173 6.62 12.54 4.84
CA SER A 173 7.14 11.16 4.69
C SER A 173 6.66 10.46 3.41
N GLY A 174 5.71 11.02 2.68
CA GLY A 174 5.30 10.56 1.35
C GLY A 174 6.39 10.65 0.29
N ILE A 175 7.54 11.27 0.61
CA ILE A 175 8.74 11.30 -0.23
C ILE A 175 9.37 9.90 -0.42
N THR A 176 9.19 8.97 0.52
CA THR A 176 9.92 7.69 0.53
C THR A 176 9.77 6.83 -0.72
N PRO A 177 8.59 6.65 -1.34
CA PRO A 177 8.49 5.92 -2.60
C PRO A 177 9.15 6.66 -3.78
N PHE A 178 9.11 7.98 -3.79
CA PHE A 178 9.75 8.79 -4.84
C PHE A 178 11.26 8.80 -4.71
N LEU A 179 11.80 8.78 -3.50
CA LEU A 179 13.24 8.60 -3.28
C LEU A 179 13.73 7.27 -3.86
N SER A 180 12.97 6.19 -3.66
CA SER A 180 13.27 4.90 -4.27
C SER A 180 13.26 4.98 -5.81
N MET A 181 12.26 5.68 -6.39
CA MET A 181 12.17 5.90 -7.84
C MET A 181 13.36 6.73 -8.36
N ALA A 182 13.69 7.83 -7.67
CA ALA A 182 14.80 8.68 -8.04
C ALA A 182 16.16 7.94 -8.00
N ARG A 183 16.38 7.11 -6.97
CA ARG A 183 17.55 6.24 -6.87
C ARG A 183 17.58 5.20 -7.99
N ALA A 184 16.45 4.57 -8.30
CA ALA A 184 16.34 3.58 -9.37
C ALA A 184 16.62 4.17 -10.76
N LEU A 185 16.22 5.42 -11.00
CA LEU A 185 16.56 6.19 -12.20
C LEU A 185 18.06 6.50 -12.28
N THR A 186 18.66 6.89 -11.16
CA THR A 186 20.10 7.15 -11.05
C THR A 186 20.93 5.88 -11.29
N ASP A 187 20.45 4.75 -10.80
CA ASP A 187 21.09 3.45 -10.99
C ASP A 187 20.85 2.85 -12.40
N GLY A 188 20.01 3.49 -13.23
CA GLY A 188 19.68 3.00 -14.57
C GLY A 188 18.78 1.76 -14.60
N ILE A 189 18.09 1.46 -13.47
CA ILE A 189 17.16 0.33 -13.37
C ILE A 189 15.80 0.66 -13.98
N GLU A 190 15.37 1.91 -13.86
CA GLU A 190 14.10 2.40 -14.42
C GLU A 190 14.37 3.34 -15.59
N ASP A 191 13.40 3.42 -16.52
CA ASP A 191 13.50 4.23 -17.72
C ASP A 191 12.26 5.11 -17.93
N PHE A 192 12.12 6.12 -17.08
CA PHE A 192 11.14 7.20 -17.20
C PHE A 192 11.79 8.51 -16.72
N THR A 193 11.10 9.64 -16.82
CA THR A 193 11.54 10.92 -16.25
C THR A 193 10.65 11.28 -15.07
N LEU A 194 11.22 11.83 -14.02
CA LEU A 194 10.53 12.21 -12.78
C LEU A 194 10.71 13.70 -12.51
N THR A 195 9.61 14.45 -12.54
CA THR A 195 9.55 15.80 -11.96
C THR A 195 8.86 15.70 -10.61
N LEU A 196 9.57 15.95 -9.53
CA LEU A 196 9.10 15.77 -8.16
C LEU A 196 8.78 17.13 -7.52
N LEU A 197 7.50 17.40 -7.27
CA LEU A 197 7.02 18.50 -6.45
C LEU A 197 6.91 18.01 -5.01
N TYR A 198 7.81 18.49 -4.14
CA TYR A 198 7.90 18.01 -2.76
C TYR A 198 7.47 19.09 -1.75
N GLY A 199 6.26 18.95 -1.22
CA GLY A 199 5.66 19.83 -0.21
C GLY A 199 6.17 19.52 1.20
N SER A 200 6.66 20.57 1.88
CA SER A 200 7.05 20.58 3.29
C SER A 200 6.56 21.88 3.94
N ARG A 201 6.44 21.93 5.26
CA ARG A 201 6.05 23.19 5.91
C ARG A 201 7.20 24.19 5.91
N THR A 202 8.36 23.74 6.33
CA THR A 202 9.59 24.54 6.39
C THR A 202 10.74 23.75 5.75
N GLU A 203 11.85 24.43 5.44
CA GLU A 203 13.05 23.82 4.90
C GLU A 203 13.63 22.74 5.82
N GLU A 204 13.59 22.96 7.14
CA GLU A 204 14.11 22.01 8.13
C GLU A 204 13.33 20.69 8.15
N GLU A 205 12.06 20.71 7.72
CA GLU A 205 11.22 19.52 7.66
C GLU A 205 11.43 18.68 6.38
N ILE A 206 12.20 19.18 5.41
CA ILE A 206 12.48 18.45 4.17
C ILE A 206 13.33 17.22 4.47
N LEU A 207 12.72 16.04 4.38
CA LEU A 207 13.46 14.79 4.51
C LEU A 207 14.29 14.54 3.24
N PHE A 208 15.51 14.06 3.43
CA PHE A 208 16.44 13.69 2.33
C PHE A 208 16.84 14.84 1.40
N ARG A 209 16.71 16.09 1.82
CA ARG A 209 16.99 17.24 0.96
C ARG A 209 18.32 17.13 0.23
N GLY A 210 19.44 17.05 0.94
CA GLY A 210 20.77 17.01 0.31
C GLY A 210 20.96 15.86 -0.66
N GLU A 211 20.30 14.73 -0.41
CA GLU A 211 20.35 13.57 -1.30
C GLU A 211 19.49 13.78 -2.55
N LEU A 212 18.29 14.35 -2.40
CA LEU A 212 17.41 14.67 -3.54
C LEU A 212 18.04 15.73 -4.45
N ASP A 213 18.65 16.78 -3.86
CA ASP A 213 19.36 17.84 -4.59
C ASP A 213 20.56 17.25 -5.36
N GLU A 214 21.29 16.31 -4.75
CA GLU A 214 22.41 15.63 -5.42
C GLU A 214 21.92 14.71 -6.54
N ILE A 215 20.85 13.97 -6.35
CA ILE A 215 20.24 13.14 -7.41
C ILE A 215 19.81 14.02 -8.58
N ALA A 216 19.13 15.13 -8.34
CA ALA A 216 18.69 16.07 -9.38
C ALA A 216 19.91 16.67 -10.14
N ARG A 217 21.02 16.87 -9.46
CA ARG A 217 22.25 17.39 -10.07
C ARG A 217 22.93 16.37 -11.00
N VAL A 218 22.91 15.07 -10.64
CA VAL A 218 23.69 14.05 -11.36
C VAL A 218 22.85 13.21 -12.34
N CYS A 219 21.54 13.13 -12.13
CA CYS A 219 20.63 12.32 -12.95
C CYS A 219 19.72 13.24 -13.79
N PRO A 220 19.95 13.36 -15.10
CA PRO A 220 19.17 14.26 -15.97
C PRO A 220 17.70 13.81 -16.16
N LYS A 221 17.31 12.65 -15.62
CA LYS A 221 15.95 12.14 -15.62
C LYS A 221 15.14 12.57 -14.38
N VAL A 222 15.76 13.27 -13.43
CA VAL A 222 15.12 13.64 -12.15
C VAL A 222 15.24 15.15 -11.93
N ASP A 223 14.09 15.79 -11.82
CA ASP A 223 13.98 17.19 -11.37
C ASP A 223 13.27 17.21 -10.02
N VAL A 224 13.77 18.02 -9.08
CA VAL A 224 13.20 18.17 -7.74
C VAL A 224 12.87 19.63 -7.47
N ILE A 225 11.60 19.88 -7.19
CA ILE A 225 11.07 21.19 -6.83
C ILE A 225 10.57 21.13 -5.40
N HIS A 226 11.23 21.84 -4.49
CA HIS A 226 10.79 21.96 -3.12
C HIS A 226 9.75 23.07 -2.98
N VAL A 227 8.63 22.74 -2.30
CA VAL A 227 7.50 23.66 -2.07
C VAL A 227 7.32 23.86 -0.57
N LEU A 228 7.36 25.11 -0.08
CA LEU A 228 7.22 25.42 1.35
C LEU A 228 5.87 26.10 1.62
N SER A 229 5.10 25.59 2.58
CA SER A 229 3.79 26.16 2.93
C SER A 229 3.83 27.23 4.01
N ASP A 230 4.75 27.12 4.95
CA ASP A 230 4.78 27.94 6.17
C ASP A 230 6.05 28.83 6.25
N GLU A 231 6.89 28.79 5.22
CA GLU A 231 8.15 29.56 5.15
C GLU A 231 8.34 30.11 3.74
N GLU A 232 8.67 31.41 3.63
CA GLU A 232 9.07 32.03 2.37
C GLU A 232 10.61 32.06 2.27
N LYS A 233 11.15 31.45 1.21
CA LYS A 233 12.58 31.33 1.02
C LYS A 233 12.95 31.33 -0.46
N GLU A 234 14.01 32.09 -0.82
CA GLU A 234 14.54 32.13 -2.17
C GLU A 234 15.00 30.75 -2.64
N GLY A 235 14.67 30.38 -3.87
CA GLY A 235 14.96 29.07 -4.47
C GLY A 235 13.92 27.97 -4.17
N PHE A 236 12.83 28.32 -3.49
CA PHE A 236 11.71 27.42 -3.20
C PHE A 236 10.41 27.95 -3.83
N GLU A 237 9.53 27.04 -4.23
CA GLU A 237 8.14 27.39 -4.52
C GLU A 237 7.38 27.64 -3.21
N GLN A 238 6.39 28.53 -3.26
CA GLN A 238 5.65 28.97 -2.09
C GLN A 238 4.22 28.45 -2.06
N GLY A 239 3.73 28.11 -0.86
CA GLY A 239 2.36 27.70 -0.60
C GLY A 239 2.11 26.19 -0.78
N PHE A 240 0.95 25.85 -1.33
CA PHE A 240 0.57 24.47 -1.59
C PHE A 240 0.70 24.12 -3.07
N ILE A 241 0.96 22.86 -3.37
CA ILE A 241 1.00 22.37 -4.76
C ILE A 241 -0.40 22.53 -5.38
N THR A 242 -0.51 23.28 -6.46
CA THR A 242 -1.76 23.52 -7.20
C THR A 242 -1.69 22.96 -8.61
N ALA A 243 -2.84 22.90 -9.31
CA ALA A 243 -2.89 22.54 -10.72
C ALA A 243 -2.02 23.46 -11.60
N GLU A 244 -1.96 24.73 -11.26
CA GLU A 244 -1.12 25.69 -11.96
C GLU A 244 0.37 25.38 -11.78
N MET A 245 0.79 25.10 -10.54
CA MET A 245 2.15 24.68 -10.24
C MET A 245 2.51 23.37 -10.95
N ILE A 246 1.60 22.40 -10.98
CA ILE A 246 1.81 21.14 -11.72
C ILE A 246 2.03 21.45 -13.20
N ARG A 247 1.18 22.28 -13.83
CA ARG A 247 1.33 22.65 -15.26
C ARG A 247 2.63 23.41 -15.54
N LYS A 248 3.10 24.21 -14.58
CA LYS A 248 4.37 24.95 -14.71
C LYS A 248 5.58 24.04 -14.90
N TYR A 249 5.55 22.87 -14.27
CA TYR A 249 6.68 21.93 -14.23
C TYR A 249 6.43 20.65 -15.05
N ALA A 250 5.19 20.37 -15.44
CA ALA A 250 4.88 19.27 -16.35
C ALA A 250 5.31 19.59 -17.78
N PRO A 251 5.63 18.59 -18.61
CA PRO A 251 5.98 18.83 -20.02
C PRO A 251 4.78 19.40 -20.78
N GLU A 252 4.99 20.46 -21.56
CA GLU A 252 3.92 21.14 -22.30
C GLU A 252 3.33 20.31 -23.45
N ALA A 253 4.13 19.49 -24.11
CA ALA A 253 3.77 18.80 -25.35
C ALA A 253 3.66 17.27 -25.20
N GLU A 254 3.90 16.72 -24.03
CA GLU A 254 3.93 15.28 -23.79
C GLU A 254 2.87 14.85 -22.78
N GLU A 255 2.34 13.64 -22.94
CA GLU A 255 1.48 13.02 -21.94
C GLU A 255 2.32 12.74 -20.68
N TYR A 256 1.76 13.01 -19.49
CA TYR A 256 2.40 12.72 -18.23
C TYR A 256 1.46 12.01 -17.26
N SER A 257 2.04 11.20 -16.37
CA SER A 257 1.31 10.59 -15.26
C SER A 257 1.53 11.38 -13.97
N VAL A 258 0.51 11.49 -13.14
CA VAL A 258 0.60 12.10 -11.82
C VAL A 258 0.62 11.01 -10.75
N PHE A 259 1.67 11.00 -9.93
CA PHE A 259 1.80 10.10 -8.78
C PHE A 259 1.73 10.91 -7.49
N LEU A 260 0.83 10.53 -6.57
CA LEU A 260 0.58 11.25 -5.33
C LEU A 260 0.83 10.36 -4.10
N CYS A 261 1.70 10.81 -3.19
CA CYS A 261 1.90 10.19 -1.88
C CYS A 261 2.17 11.25 -0.81
N GLY A 262 1.33 11.30 0.22
CA GLY A 262 1.42 12.29 1.27
C GLY A 262 0.40 12.06 2.41
N PRO A 263 0.27 13.02 3.34
CA PRO A 263 -0.73 12.98 4.40
C PRO A 263 -2.15 13.16 3.86
N GLU A 264 -3.14 12.73 4.62
CA GLU A 264 -4.56 12.79 4.25
C GLU A 264 -5.01 14.20 3.82
N ALA A 265 -4.60 15.23 4.56
CA ALA A 265 -4.94 16.62 4.23
C ALA A 265 -4.45 17.02 2.82
N MET A 266 -3.30 16.52 2.40
CA MET A 266 -2.76 16.75 1.05
C MET A 266 -3.63 16.09 -0.02
N TYR A 267 -4.17 14.90 0.22
CA TYR A 267 -5.10 14.24 -0.71
C TYR A 267 -6.38 15.04 -0.87
N ARG A 268 -6.98 15.50 0.24
CA ARG A 268 -8.20 16.30 0.21
C ARG A 268 -8.00 17.60 -0.57
N PHE A 269 -6.87 18.27 -0.37
CA PHE A 269 -6.52 19.49 -1.07
C PHE A 269 -6.24 19.25 -2.56
N LEU A 270 -5.45 18.22 -2.90
CA LEU A 270 -5.01 17.97 -4.26
C LEU A 270 -6.08 17.31 -5.15
N LYS A 271 -7.09 16.65 -4.60
CA LYS A 271 -8.13 16.01 -5.39
C LYS A 271 -8.78 16.98 -6.40
N PRO A 272 -9.35 18.13 -6.00
CA PRO A 272 -9.90 19.10 -6.94
C PRO A 272 -8.84 19.73 -7.85
N GLU A 273 -7.60 19.86 -7.39
CA GLU A 273 -6.50 20.39 -8.21
C GLU A 273 -6.12 19.41 -9.35
N ILE A 274 -6.06 18.12 -9.07
CA ILE A 274 -5.77 17.08 -10.07
C ILE A 274 -6.93 16.96 -11.08
N GLU A 275 -8.19 17.08 -10.63
CA GLU A 275 -9.35 17.09 -11.53
C GLU A 275 -9.28 18.22 -12.56
N LYS A 276 -8.75 19.41 -12.19
CA LYS A 276 -8.53 20.54 -13.12
C LYS A 276 -7.50 20.23 -14.22
N LEU A 277 -6.66 19.22 -14.05
CA LEU A 277 -5.68 18.82 -15.07
C LEU A 277 -6.33 18.08 -16.23
N GLY A 278 -7.52 17.49 -16.03
CA GLY A 278 -8.26 16.76 -17.07
C GLY A 278 -7.58 15.46 -17.51
N LEU A 279 -6.70 14.89 -16.68
CA LEU A 279 -5.98 13.68 -17.02
C LEU A 279 -6.90 12.46 -17.02
N PRO A 280 -6.70 11.51 -17.95
CA PRO A 280 -7.35 10.20 -17.88
C PRO A 280 -7.03 9.50 -16.54
N GLU A 281 -8.02 8.79 -15.95
CA GLU A 281 -7.87 8.10 -14.68
C GLU A 281 -6.66 7.13 -14.65
N ARG A 282 -6.35 6.49 -15.78
CA ARG A 282 -5.18 5.61 -15.92
C ARG A 282 -3.84 6.30 -15.63
N LEU A 283 -3.75 7.61 -15.82
CA LEU A 283 -2.52 8.40 -15.60
C LEU A 283 -2.43 9.00 -14.20
N PHE A 284 -3.39 8.73 -13.34
CA PHE A 284 -3.34 9.16 -11.96
C PHE A 284 -3.15 7.98 -11.02
N ARG A 285 -2.11 8.08 -10.18
CA ARG A 285 -1.83 7.11 -9.12
C ARG A 285 -1.75 7.78 -7.79
N ARG A 286 -2.32 7.11 -6.82
CA ARG A 286 -2.20 7.53 -5.42
C ARG A 286 -1.78 6.37 -4.56
N LYS A 287 -1.00 6.66 -3.54
CA LYS A 287 -0.66 5.72 -2.48
C LYS A 287 -1.22 6.24 -1.16
N LEU A 288 -2.31 5.66 -0.72
CA LEU A 288 -2.84 5.94 0.60
C LEU A 288 -1.93 5.31 1.65
N ILE A 289 -1.55 6.10 2.67
CA ILE A 289 -0.67 5.64 3.76
C ILE A 289 -1.51 4.98 4.85
N ASP A 290 -2.74 5.46 5.06
CA ASP A 290 -3.66 4.99 6.09
C ASP A 290 -5.12 5.28 5.68
N VAL A 291 -6.06 4.97 6.53
CA VAL A 291 -7.45 5.40 6.42
C VAL A 291 -7.66 6.69 7.23
N THR A 292 -8.72 7.45 6.89
CA THR A 292 -9.06 8.66 7.61
C THR A 292 -9.22 8.44 9.12
N LYS A 293 -8.79 9.42 9.91
CA LYS A 293 -9.06 9.49 11.36
C LYS A 293 -10.32 10.27 11.69
N THR A 294 -10.93 10.87 10.70
CA THR A 294 -12.15 11.68 10.81
C THR A 294 -13.22 11.18 9.83
N PRO A 295 -13.72 9.92 10.00
CA PRO A 295 -14.69 9.34 9.05
C PRO A 295 -15.96 10.18 8.91
N TRP A 296 -16.34 10.93 9.96
CA TRP A 296 -17.50 11.83 9.96
C TRP A 296 -17.34 13.04 9.04
N GLU A 297 -16.15 13.33 8.53
CA GLU A 297 -15.92 14.38 7.51
C GLU A 297 -16.03 13.83 6.08
N CYS A 298 -16.19 12.51 5.94
CA CYS A 298 -16.29 11.87 4.64
C CYS A 298 -17.73 11.86 4.14
N GLU A 299 -17.91 12.06 2.84
CA GLU A 299 -19.22 11.98 2.19
C GLU A 299 -19.88 10.63 2.44
N GLY A 300 -21.14 10.65 2.88
CA GLY A 300 -21.94 9.45 3.13
C GLY A 300 -21.74 8.81 4.50
N TYR A 301 -20.95 9.39 5.40
CA TYR A 301 -20.91 8.95 6.79
C TYR A 301 -22.21 9.34 7.49
N PRO A 302 -22.89 8.42 8.23
CA PRO A 302 -24.11 8.73 8.96
C PRO A 302 -23.77 9.59 10.22
N GLU A 303 -24.06 10.88 10.18
CA GLU A 303 -23.69 11.80 11.28
C GLU A 303 -24.27 11.41 12.64
N GLU A 304 -25.46 10.79 12.66
CA GLU A 304 -26.17 10.35 13.85
C GLU A 304 -25.45 9.30 14.68
N ILE A 305 -24.50 8.56 14.08
CA ILE A 305 -23.74 7.51 14.77
C ILE A 305 -22.39 8.00 15.31
N LYS A 306 -22.00 9.24 15.03
CA LYS A 306 -20.72 9.79 15.49
C LYS A 306 -20.56 9.63 17.01
N GLY A 307 -19.43 9.06 17.43
CA GLY A 307 -19.14 8.76 18.83
C GLY A 307 -19.95 7.61 19.43
N SER A 308 -20.80 6.94 18.64
CA SER A 308 -21.50 5.72 19.08
C SER A 308 -20.56 4.54 19.23
N THR A 309 -20.96 3.59 20.06
CA THR A 309 -20.24 2.32 20.23
C THR A 309 -21.15 1.16 19.82
N PHE A 310 -20.63 0.29 19.01
CA PHE A 310 -21.29 -0.94 18.55
C PHE A 310 -20.56 -2.17 19.06
N THR A 311 -21.22 -3.31 19.01
CA THR A 311 -20.64 -4.60 19.37
C THR A 311 -20.28 -5.36 18.10
N ILE A 312 -19.06 -5.86 18.01
CA ILE A 312 -18.62 -6.77 16.95
C ILE A 312 -18.49 -8.17 17.53
N LEU A 313 -19.32 -9.12 17.08
CA LEU A 313 -19.11 -10.53 17.31
C LEU A 313 -18.11 -11.05 16.27
N VAL A 314 -16.86 -11.20 16.68
CA VAL A 314 -15.77 -11.71 15.84
C VAL A 314 -15.75 -13.23 15.92
N LYS A 315 -15.75 -13.90 14.77
CA LYS A 315 -15.65 -15.36 14.62
C LYS A 315 -14.35 -15.72 13.91
N GLN A 316 -13.60 -16.67 14.46
CA GLN A 316 -12.37 -17.20 13.85
C GLN A 316 -12.30 -18.71 14.09
N GLY A 317 -12.69 -19.49 13.10
CA GLY A 317 -12.89 -20.93 13.29
C GLY A 317 -13.91 -21.22 14.38
N PRO A 318 -13.57 -22.00 15.41
CA PRO A 318 -14.47 -22.30 16.53
C PRO A 318 -14.49 -21.19 17.64
N GLN A 319 -13.67 -20.19 17.51
CA GLN A 319 -13.54 -19.12 18.53
C GLN A 319 -14.45 -17.95 18.22
N GLU A 320 -15.03 -17.37 19.27
CA GLU A 320 -15.90 -16.18 19.16
C GLU A 320 -15.54 -15.18 20.27
N TRP A 321 -15.54 -13.90 19.92
CA TRP A 321 -15.28 -12.79 20.85
C TRP A 321 -16.29 -11.67 20.63
N SER A 322 -16.76 -11.08 21.71
CA SER A 322 -17.58 -9.88 21.66
C SER A 322 -16.69 -8.67 21.94
N VAL A 323 -16.55 -7.77 20.97
CA VAL A 323 -15.61 -6.65 20.99
C VAL A 323 -16.38 -5.34 20.85
N PRO A 324 -16.21 -4.36 21.78
CA PRO A 324 -16.75 -3.02 21.59
C PRO A 324 -15.91 -2.28 20.55
N ALA A 325 -16.59 -1.59 19.63
CA ALA A 325 -15.98 -0.78 18.59
C ALA A 325 -16.66 0.57 18.45
N SER A 326 -15.88 1.64 18.40
CA SER A 326 -16.39 2.96 18.09
C SER A 326 -16.80 3.05 16.63
N ALA A 327 -17.88 3.79 16.33
CA ALA A 327 -18.23 4.17 14.97
C ALA A 327 -17.09 4.94 14.27
N ASP A 328 -16.24 5.58 15.04
CA ASP A 328 -15.17 6.46 14.57
C ASP A 328 -13.81 5.74 14.38
N GLU A 329 -13.76 4.43 14.65
CA GLU A 329 -12.54 3.63 14.46
C GLU A 329 -12.74 2.50 13.44
N PRO A 330 -11.71 2.15 12.65
CA PRO A 330 -11.78 0.99 11.79
C PRO A 330 -12.00 -0.31 12.57
N VAL A 331 -12.83 -1.20 12.03
CA VAL A 331 -13.12 -2.54 12.60
C VAL A 331 -11.84 -3.30 12.96
N LEU A 332 -10.80 -3.22 12.11
CA LEU A 332 -9.50 -3.86 12.39
C LEU A 332 -8.86 -3.35 13.67
N VAL A 333 -8.98 -2.05 13.97
CA VAL A 333 -8.39 -1.46 15.19
C VAL A 333 -9.07 -2.01 16.43
N ALA A 334 -10.40 -2.12 16.43
CA ALA A 334 -11.15 -2.72 17.54
C ALA A 334 -10.76 -4.19 17.75
N VAL A 335 -10.62 -4.97 16.68
CA VAL A 335 -10.21 -6.38 16.72
C VAL A 335 -8.79 -6.53 17.29
N GLU A 336 -7.84 -5.72 16.79
CA GLU A 336 -6.45 -5.70 17.29
C GLU A 336 -6.38 -5.28 18.76
N ARG A 337 -7.13 -4.26 19.18
CA ARG A 337 -7.20 -3.80 20.57
C ARG A 337 -7.73 -4.89 21.52
N ALA A 338 -8.63 -5.74 21.05
CA ALA A 338 -9.11 -6.89 21.81
C ALA A 338 -8.11 -8.06 21.89
N GLY A 339 -6.91 -7.92 21.34
CA GLY A 339 -5.88 -8.96 21.33
C GLY A 339 -6.12 -10.07 20.30
N ILE A 340 -7.10 -9.90 19.42
CA ILE A 340 -7.42 -10.89 18.39
C ILE A 340 -6.48 -10.68 17.20
N LYS A 341 -5.78 -11.74 16.81
CA LYS A 341 -4.87 -11.69 15.68
C LYS A 341 -5.64 -11.68 14.36
N ALA A 342 -5.61 -10.57 13.67
CA ALA A 342 -6.21 -10.40 12.36
C ALA A 342 -5.14 -10.15 11.28
N ALA A 343 -5.30 -10.78 10.14
CA ALA A 343 -4.41 -10.56 9.01
C ALA A 343 -4.51 -9.11 8.52
N SER A 344 -3.38 -8.41 8.38
CA SER A 344 -3.36 -7.05 7.84
C SER A 344 -2.01 -6.73 7.19
N ARG A 345 -2.00 -5.82 6.21
CA ARG A 345 -0.79 -5.34 5.53
C ARG A 345 -0.85 -3.85 5.24
N CYS A 346 -1.55 -3.38 4.19
CA CYS A 346 -1.53 -1.98 3.75
C CYS A 346 -2.23 -1.00 4.70
N ARG A 347 -3.27 -1.42 5.41
CA ARG A 347 -4.16 -0.62 6.28
C ARG A 347 -4.89 0.54 5.58
N ALA A 348 -4.93 0.53 4.26
CA ALA A 348 -5.55 1.57 3.44
C ALA A 348 -6.69 1.04 2.52
N GLY A 349 -7.10 -0.23 2.68
CA GLY A 349 -8.15 -0.84 1.87
C GLY A 349 -7.67 -1.48 0.56
N GLU A 350 -6.42 -1.25 0.14
CA GLU A 350 -5.91 -1.60 -1.19
C GLU A 350 -5.62 -3.10 -1.38
N CYS A 351 -4.91 -3.72 -0.45
CA CYS A 351 -4.33 -5.05 -0.69
C CYS A 351 -5.29 -6.23 -0.48
N GLY A 352 -6.42 -6.03 0.21
CA GLY A 352 -7.39 -7.07 0.53
C GLY A 352 -6.90 -8.15 1.50
N TRP A 353 -5.72 -8.00 2.12
CA TRP A 353 -5.16 -9.01 3.01
C TRP A 353 -5.98 -9.19 4.29
N CYS A 354 -6.60 -8.13 4.78
CA CYS A 354 -7.51 -8.15 5.94
C CYS A 354 -8.93 -8.59 5.59
N ARG A 355 -9.21 -8.98 4.36
CA ARG A 355 -10.55 -9.35 3.88
C ARG A 355 -11.24 -10.30 4.84
N SER A 356 -12.41 -9.91 5.32
CA SER A 356 -13.22 -10.65 6.28
C SER A 356 -14.67 -10.66 5.83
N ARG A 357 -15.42 -11.71 6.17
CA ARG A 357 -16.81 -11.84 5.74
C ARG A 357 -17.74 -11.19 6.75
N LEU A 358 -18.51 -10.20 6.30
CA LEU A 358 -19.57 -9.60 7.10
C LEU A 358 -20.81 -10.47 7.01
N LEU A 359 -21.15 -11.14 8.13
CA LEU A 359 -22.30 -12.04 8.21
C LEU A 359 -23.58 -11.27 8.57
N SER A 360 -23.46 -10.19 9.35
CA SER A 360 -24.57 -9.34 9.76
C SER A 360 -24.11 -7.94 10.11
N GLY A 361 -24.98 -6.96 9.97
CA GLY A 361 -24.72 -5.56 10.24
C GLY A 361 -24.28 -4.76 9.01
N THR A 362 -23.90 -3.52 9.22
CA THR A 362 -23.50 -2.56 8.17
C THR A 362 -22.24 -1.81 8.56
N VAL A 363 -21.47 -1.41 7.55
CA VAL A 363 -20.25 -0.63 7.72
C VAL A 363 -20.24 0.54 6.74
N PHE A 364 -19.59 1.62 7.15
CA PHE A 364 -19.20 2.72 6.28
C PHE A 364 -17.76 2.50 5.78
N ILE A 365 -17.50 2.75 4.52
CA ILE A 365 -16.15 2.73 3.93
C ILE A 365 -15.98 4.05 3.17
N PRO A 366 -14.98 4.87 3.52
CA PRO A 366 -14.69 6.10 2.78
C PRO A 366 -14.45 5.80 1.29
N LYS A 367 -15.00 6.62 0.42
CA LYS A 367 -14.94 6.43 -1.04
C LYS A 367 -13.50 6.28 -1.55
N GLU A 368 -12.57 6.98 -0.95
CA GLU A 368 -11.14 6.92 -1.29
C GLU A 368 -10.49 5.57 -0.93
N ASN A 369 -11.04 4.86 0.05
CA ASN A 369 -10.57 3.55 0.51
C ASN A 369 -11.41 2.37 -0.02
N GLU A 370 -12.47 2.64 -0.81
CA GLU A 370 -13.30 1.60 -1.42
C GLU A 370 -12.58 1.00 -2.63
N MET A 371 -11.74 0.02 -2.36
CA MET A 371 -10.94 -0.70 -3.35
C MET A 371 -11.24 -2.20 -3.36
N ARG A 372 -12.38 -2.59 -2.81
CA ARG A 372 -12.82 -3.98 -2.83
C ARG A 372 -13.10 -4.41 -4.27
N ARG A 373 -12.67 -5.62 -4.61
CA ARG A 373 -13.03 -6.23 -5.88
C ARG A 373 -14.54 -6.49 -5.92
N TRP A 374 -15.11 -6.51 -7.10
CA TRP A 374 -16.54 -6.79 -7.28
C TRP A 374 -16.97 -8.08 -6.57
N ALA A 375 -16.17 -9.14 -6.63
CA ALA A 375 -16.44 -10.39 -5.93
C ALA A 375 -16.49 -10.24 -4.41
N ASP A 376 -15.60 -9.42 -3.83
CA ASP A 376 -15.62 -9.16 -2.38
C ASP A 376 -16.94 -8.49 -1.96
N VAL A 377 -17.38 -7.47 -2.70
CA VAL A 377 -18.66 -6.81 -2.46
C VAL A 377 -19.83 -7.76 -2.64
N HIS A 378 -19.84 -8.54 -3.72
CA HIS A 378 -20.93 -9.46 -4.06
C HIS A 378 -21.12 -10.55 -3.02
N TYR A 379 -20.02 -11.06 -2.45
CA TYR A 379 -20.06 -12.15 -1.45
C TYR A 379 -20.01 -11.66 0.01
N GLY A 380 -20.21 -10.38 0.25
CA GLY A 380 -20.32 -9.79 1.58
C GLY A 380 -18.98 -9.69 2.33
N TYR A 381 -17.88 -9.55 1.61
CA TYR A 381 -16.58 -9.30 2.24
C TYR A 381 -16.34 -7.80 2.41
N ILE A 382 -15.75 -7.46 3.54
CA ILE A 382 -15.26 -6.11 3.85
C ILE A 382 -13.74 -6.13 4.02
N HIS A 383 -13.12 -4.95 3.96
CA HIS A 383 -11.74 -4.76 4.37
C HIS A 383 -11.71 -4.06 5.74
N PRO A 384 -11.63 -4.78 6.87
CA PRO A 384 -11.73 -4.23 8.22
C PRO A 384 -10.80 -3.05 8.50
N CYS A 385 -9.68 -2.95 7.79
CA CYS A 385 -8.72 -1.86 7.98
C CYS A 385 -9.25 -0.48 7.55
N CYS A 386 -10.29 -0.42 6.70
CA CYS A 386 -10.91 0.82 6.23
C CYS A 386 -12.44 0.82 6.36
N SER A 387 -13.00 -0.16 7.08
CA SER A 387 -14.43 -0.27 7.34
C SER A 387 -14.74 0.22 8.75
N PHE A 388 -15.70 1.12 8.89
CA PHE A 388 -16.17 1.69 10.17
C PHE A 388 -17.54 1.10 10.50
N PRO A 389 -17.80 0.62 11.73
CA PRO A 389 -19.09 0.03 12.08
C PRO A 389 -20.18 1.09 12.11
N THR A 390 -21.33 0.80 11.49
CA THR A 390 -22.54 1.65 11.53
C THR A 390 -23.70 0.98 12.25
N SER A 391 -23.51 -0.26 12.70
CA SER A 391 -24.42 -1.04 13.53
C SER A 391 -23.62 -2.12 14.26
N ASP A 392 -24.27 -2.91 15.11
CA ASP A 392 -23.68 -4.15 15.61
C ASP A 392 -23.32 -5.08 14.44
N LEU A 393 -22.16 -5.73 14.52
CA LEU A 393 -21.63 -6.59 13.45
C LEU A 393 -21.46 -8.03 13.90
N VAL A 394 -21.63 -8.95 12.95
CA VAL A 394 -21.10 -10.31 13.04
C VAL A 394 -20.08 -10.48 11.92
N LEU A 395 -18.81 -10.63 12.29
CA LEU A 395 -17.67 -10.66 11.40
C LEU A 395 -16.92 -11.98 11.49
N GLU A 396 -16.78 -12.67 10.38
CA GLU A 396 -15.94 -13.86 10.25
C GLU A 396 -14.58 -13.45 9.67
N ILE A 397 -13.53 -13.53 10.50
CA ILE A 397 -12.16 -13.28 10.08
C ILE A 397 -11.48 -14.60 9.67
N PRO A 398 -10.54 -14.56 8.70
CA PRO A 398 -9.77 -15.76 8.33
C PRO A 398 -9.04 -16.34 9.54
N GLY A 399 -8.83 -17.66 9.53
CA GLY A 399 -7.90 -18.31 10.45
C GLY A 399 -6.49 -17.71 10.34
N GLU A 400 -5.61 -18.01 11.31
CA GLU A 400 -4.22 -17.54 11.25
C GLU A 400 -3.59 -18.01 9.93
N PHE A 401 -3.27 -17.06 9.05
CA PHE A 401 -2.33 -17.29 7.97
C PHE A 401 -0.93 -17.02 8.53
N TYR A 402 -0.09 -18.02 8.43
CA TYR A 402 1.29 -18.05 8.92
C TYR A 402 2.16 -16.92 8.37
#